data_d77c4b90e58c6c300703cca701cb4523
#
_entry.id   d77c4b90e58c6c300703cca701cb4523
#
_cell.length_a   1.000
_cell.length_b   1.000
_cell.length_c   1.000
_cell.angle_alpha   90.00
_cell.angle_beta   90.00
_cell.angle_gamma   90.00
#
_symmetry.space_group_name_H-M   'P 1'
#
loop_
_entity.id
_entity.type
_entity.pdbx_description
1 polymer ?
#
loop_
_entity_poly.entity_id
_entity_poly.type
_entity_poly.pdbx_seq_one_letter_code
_entity_poly.pdbx_strand_id
1 'polypeptide(L)'
;MDENNTIFNLSSCDIKNLNDDLKVKFAKVKFHVSKGTYIRSLARDIGNFCDSSAYLVGLLRTMVGNFKLEDAVGFEYLSDFTINSVLQNLKTEDEKIKLDKDVVLDLQKQVKEKISLLTIDLALDCGFLIANLKTDFVNDFYNGKFLKENMFEKFPSDCKNNEIAVFNQDKFLGVVSKQGKIIKYCYV
;
A
#
# COMPACT_ATOMS: atom_id res chain seq x y z
N MET A 1 25.23 -7.36 1.08
CA MET A 1 24.71 -7.72 -0.27
C MET A 1 23.60 -8.71 -0.02
N ASP A 2 22.36 -8.23 0.06
CA ASP A 2 21.21 -9.10 0.34
C ASP A 2 20.81 -9.78 -0.98
N GLU A 3 20.90 -11.10 -0.99
CA GLU A 3 20.46 -11.93 -2.08
C GLU A 3 18.93 -11.83 -2.19
N ASN A 4 18.45 -10.94 -3.03
CA ASN A 4 17.04 -10.87 -3.42
C ASN A 4 16.71 -12.10 -4.27
N ASN A 5 16.22 -13.15 -3.60
CA ASN A 5 15.69 -14.33 -4.26
C ASN A 5 14.46 -13.96 -5.10
N THR A 6 14.68 -13.67 -6.37
CA THR A 6 13.61 -13.53 -7.36
C THR A 6 13.20 -14.94 -7.76
N ILE A 7 12.06 -15.42 -7.26
CA ILE A 7 11.54 -16.75 -7.62
C ILE A 7 10.80 -16.63 -8.95
N PHE A 8 11.36 -17.21 -10.00
CA PHE A 8 10.71 -17.36 -11.30
C PHE A 8 9.99 -18.72 -11.35
N ASN A 9 8.66 -18.69 -11.35
CA ASN A 9 7.87 -19.86 -11.67
C ASN A 9 7.33 -19.72 -13.09
N LEU A 10 7.95 -20.42 -14.05
CA LEU A 10 7.46 -20.54 -15.42
C LEU A 10 6.39 -21.64 -15.46
N SER A 11 5.18 -21.28 -15.84
CA SER A 11 4.13 -22.24 -16.16
C SER A 11 3.62 -21.99 -17.58
N SER A 12 3.37 -23.06 -18.33
CA SER A 12 2.71 -23.01 -19.62
C SER A 12 1.22 -23.32 -19.43
N CYS A 13 0.35 -22.50 -19.98
CA CYS A 13 -1.08 -22.74 -19.99
C CYS A 13 -1.56 -22.78 -21.46
N ASP A 14 -2.32 -23.81 -21.81
CA ASP A 14 -2.98 -23.88 -23.11
C ASP A 14 -4.24 -23.03 -23.08
N ILE A 15 -4.23 -21.90 -23.79
CA ILE A 15 -5.44 -21.09 -23.99
C ILE A 15 -6.23 -21.69 -25.14
N LYS A 16 -7.24 -22.48 -24.82
CA LYS A 16 -8.05 -23.24 -25.79
C LYS A 16 -8.93 -22.40 -26.76
N ASN A 17 -8.86 -21.08 -26.77
CA ASN A 17 -9.76 -20.25 -27.57
C ASN A 17 -9.09 -19.16 -28.43
N LEU A 18 -7.79 -19.16 -28.55
CA LEU A 18 -7.07 -18.33 -29.51
C LEU A 18 -6.34 -19.24 -30.47
N ASN A 19 -6.89 -19.48 -31.67
CA ASN A 19 -6.33 -20.29 -32.77
C ASN A 19 -5.36 -21.39 -32.29
N ASP A 20 -5.70 -22.63 -32.49
CA ASP A 20 -5.17 -23.88 -31.91
C ASP A 20 -3.62 -24.05 -31.82
N ASP A 21 -2.82 -23.10 -32.31
CA ASP A 21 -1.37 -23.19 -32.38
C ASP A 21 -0.57 -22.18 -31.54
N LEU A 22 -1.22 -21.27 -30.83
CA LEU A 22 -0.53 -20.24 -30.03
C LEU A 22 -0.34 -20.68 -28.58
N LYS A 23 0.83 -21.22 -28.26
CA LYS A 23 1.26 -21.45 -26.87
C LYS A 23 1.73 -20.13 -26.25
N VAL A 24 0.89 -19.52 -25.40
CA VAL A 24 1.28 -18.35 -24.63
C VAL A 24 1.97 -18.80 -23.34
N LYS A 25 3.16 -18.28 -23.10
CA LYS A 25 3.92 -18.54 -21.87
C LYS A 25 3.54 -17.51 -20.80
N PHE A 26 3.34 -17.98 -19.58
CA PHE A 26 3.08 -17.14 -18.42
C PHE A 26 4.24 -17.24 -17.44
N ALA A 27 4.59 -16.11 -16.84
CA ALA A 27 5.53 -16.04 -15.73
C ALA A 27 4.87 -15.37 -14.52
N LYS A 28 4.93 -16.03 -13.36
CA LYS A 28 4.58 -15.40 -12.07
C LYS A 28 5.89 -14.95 -11.43
N VAL A 29 6.01 -13.64 -11.23
CA VAL A 29 7.25 -13.02 -10.72
C VAL A 29 6.90 -12.21 -9.48
N LYS A 30 7.71 -12.31 -8.44
CA LYS A 30 7.62 -11.47 -7.24
C LYS A 30 8.74 -10.43 -7.29
N PHE A 31 8.35 -9.15 -7.20
CA PHE A 31 9.28 -8.02 -7.17
C PHE A 31 9.20 -7.28 -5.83
N HIS A 32 10.34 -6.79 -5.38
CA HIS A 32 10.43 -5.76 -4.38
C HIS A 32 10.87 -4.48 -5.08
N VAL A 33 10.02 -3.47 -5.08
CA VAL A 33 10.23 -2.24 -5.85
C VAL A 33 10.01 -1.00 -4.99
N SER A 34 10.65 0.11 -5.36
CA SER A 34 10.47 1.38 -4.71
C SER A 34 9.12 2.03 -5.04
N LYS A 35 8.73 3.03 -4.24
CA LYS A 35 7.56 3.89 -4.51
C LYS A 35 7.64 4.48 -5.93
N GLY A 36 6.53 4.44 -6.64
CA GLY A 36 6.42 5.02 -7.99
C GLY A 36 6.80 4.08 -9.13
N THR A 37 7.24 2.84 -8.87
CA THR A 37 7.54 1.88 -9.92
C THR A 37 6.26 1.38 -10.59
N TYR A 38 6.18 1.51 -11.91
CA TYR A 38 5.07 1.03 -12.72
C TYR A 38 5.30 -0.41 -13.15
N ILE A 39 4.59 -1.36 -12.53
CA ILE A 39 4.76 -2.80 -12.81
C ILE A 39 4.42 -3.16 -14.27
N ARG A 40 3.47 -2.44 -14.92
CA ARG A 40 3.19 -2.63 -16.35
C ARG A 40 4.40 -2.30 -17.23
N SER A 41 5.13 -1.22 -16.91
CA SER A 41 6.35 -0.85 -17.63
C SER A 41 7.44 -1.89 -17.40
N LEU A 42 7.60 -2.35 -16.16
CA LEU A 42 8.56 -3.40 -15.81
C LEU A 42 8.28 -4.70 -16.59
N ALA A 43 7.03 -5.13 -16.71
CA ALA A 43 6.66 -6.29 -17.50
C ALA A 43 7.06 -6.14 -18.98
N ARG A 44 6.77 -4.99 -19.60
CA ARG A 44 7.18 -4.68 -20.97
C ARG A 44 8.70 -4.70 -21.13
N ASP A 45 9.42 -4.09 -20.19
CA ASP A 45 10.88 -3.95 -20.25
C ASP A 45 11.57 -5.33 -20.10
N ILE A 46 10.99 -6.23 -19.27
CA ILE A 46 11.44 -7.62 -19.18
C ILE A 46 11.22 -8.35 -20.53
N GLY A 47 10.05 -8.16 -21.16
CA GLY A 47 9.79 -8.73 -22.48
C GLY A 47 10.84 -8.30 -23.50
N ASN A 48 11.12 -6.99 -23.57
CA ASN A 48 12.12 -6.44 -24.47
C ASN A 48 13.54 -6.97 -24.17
N PHE A 49 13.90 -7.10 -22.90
CA PHE A 49 15.19 -7.65 -22.49
C PHE A 49 15.38 -9.13 -22.93
N CYS A 50 14.28 -9.87 -23.06
CA CYS A 50 14.28 -11.25 -23.53
C CYS A 50 14.05 -11.38 -25.04
N ASP A 51 14.26 -10.31 -25.82
CA ASP A 51 13.99 -10.27 -27.28
C ASP A 51 12.57 -10.76 -27.62
N SER A 52 11.58 -10.40 -26.78
CA SER A 52 10.20 -10.80 -26.87
C SER A 52 9.26 -9.67 -26.47
N SER A 53 7.96 -9.96 -26.36
CA SER A 53 6.96 -9.04 -25.85
C SER A 53 6.29 -9.62 -24.61
N ALA A 54 6.05 -8.78 -23.61
CA ALA A 54 5.31 -9.19 -22.42
C ALA A 54 4.36 -8.07 -21.95
N TYR A 55 3.25 -8.48 -21.33
CA TYR A 55 2.32 -7.59 -20.68
C TYR A 55 1.79 -8.20 -19.39
N LEU A 56 1.29 -7.33 -18.53
CA LEU A 56 0.79 -7.72 -17.22
C LEU A 56 -0.66 -8.21 -17.34
N VAL A 57 -0.91 -9.46 -16.97
CA VAL A 57 -2.26 -10.06 -16.96
C VAL A 57 -2.91 -10.07 -15.58
N GLY A 58 -2.11 -9.96 -14.51
CA GLY A 58 -2.60 -9.89 -13.14
C GLY A 58 -1.55 -9.28 -12.22
N LEU A 59 -1.98 -8.62 -11.18
CA LEU A 59 -1.12 -7.99 -10.18
C LEU A 59 -1.71 -8.21 -8.78
N LEU A 60 -0.92 -8.77 -7.89
CA LEU A 60 -1.23 -8.85 -6.48
C LEU A 60 -0.15 -8.12 -5.69
N ARG A 61 -0.56 -7.13 -4.91
CA ARG A 61 0.35 -6.45 -3.97
C ARG A 61 0.32 -7.19 -2.64
N THR A 62 1.44 -7.80 -2.27
CA THR A 62 1.54 -8.59 -1.04
C THR A 62 2.01 -7.79 0.17
N MET A 63 2.61 -6.60 -0.05
CA MET A 63 3.11 -5.75 1.03
C MET A 63 3.21 -4.29 0.58
N VAL A 64 2.96 -3.35 1.50
CA VAL A 64 3.21 -1.91 1.34
C VAL A 64 3.86 -1.40 2.61
N GLY A 65 5.14 -1.01 2.55
CA GLY A 65 5.91 -0.74 3.76
C GLY A 65 5.90 -1.96 4.66
N ASN A 66 5.52 -1.80 5.92
CA ASN A 66 5.42 -2.89 6.91
C ASN A 66 4.04 -3.58 6.93
N PHE A 67 3.08 -3.09 6.13
CA PHE A 67 1.74 -3.67 6.07
C PHE A 67 1.69 -4.83 5.08
N LYS A 68 1.38 -6.02 5.58
CA LYS A 68 1.26 -7.23 4.77
C LYS A 68 -0.18 -7.47 4.35
N LEU A 69 -0.36 -8.08 3.17
CA LEU A 69 -1.67 -8.46 2.66
C LEU A 69 -2.38 -9.48 3.58
N GLU A 70 -1.63 -10.39 4.17
CA GLU A 70 -2.16 -11.42 5.09
C GLU A 70 -2.79 -10.84 6.35
N ASP A 71 -2.41 -9.62 6.75
CA ASP A 71 -2.96 -8.90 7.91
C ASP A 71 -4.17 -8.03 7.54
N ALA A 72 -4.49 -7.93 6.25
CA ALA A 72 -5.61 -7.10 5.78
C ALA A 72 -6.96 -7.71 6.14
N VAL A 73 -7.95 -6.85 6.30
CA VAL A 73 -9.35 -7.28 6.44
C VAL A 73 -9.80 -7.98 5.16
N GLY A 74 -10.44 -9.13 5.29
CA GLY A 74 -10.97 -9.88 4.17
C GLY A 74 -9.94 -10.70 3.40
N PHE A 75 -8.73 -10.87 3.93
CA PHE A 75 -7.69 -11.68 3.28
C PHE A 75 -8.17 -13.10 2.97
N GLU A 76 -8.96 -13.71 3.85
CA GLU A 76 -9.52 -15.06 3.70
C GLU A 76 -10.53 -15.20 2.54
N TYR A 77 -11.08 -14.07 2.05
CA TYR A 77 -11.99 -14.06 0.90
C TYR A 77 -11.25 -13.88 -0.44
N LEU A 78 -9.93 -13.66 -0.40
CA LEU A 78 -9.14 -13.59 -1.62
C LEU A 78 -8.92 -15.00 -2.19
N SER A 79 -9.24 -15.16 -3.47
CA SER A 79 -8.87 -16.36 -4.19
C SER A 79 -7.35 -16.48 -4.34
N ASP A 80 -6.85 -17.69 -4.42
CA ASP A 80 -5.44 -17.94 -4.69
C ASP A 80 -4.98 -17.20 -5.96
N PHE A 81 -3.88 -16.48 -5.86
CA PHE A 81 -3.30 -15.77 -7.00
C PHE A 81 -2.53 -16.76 -7.89
N THR A 82 -3.28 -17.46 -8.75
CA THR A 82 -2.79 -18.41 -9.73
C THR A 82 -3.08 -17.91 -11.15
N ILE A 83 -2.42 -18.49 -12.14
CA ILE A 83 -2.68 -18.17 -13.56
C ILE A 83 -4.15 -18.47 -13.89
N ASN A 84 -4.68 -19.61 -13.41
CA ASN A 84 -6.05 -20.01 -13.67
C ASN A 84 -7.06 -19.03 -13.08
N SER A 85 -6.88 -18.59 -11.82
CA SER A 85 -7.78 -17.60 -11.20
C SER A 85 -7.73 -16.25 -11.92
N VAL A 86 -6.56 -15.80 -12.34
CA VAL A 86 -6.40 -14.56 -13.12
C VAL A 86 -7.11 -14.67 -14.48
N LEU A 87 -6.95 -15.78 -15.20
CA LEU A 87 -7.58 -16.00 -16.50
C LEU A 87 -9.12 -16.15 -16.39
N GLN A 88 -9.61 -16.75 -15.31
CA GLN A 88 -11.05 -16.83 -15.04
C GLN A 88 -11.64 -15.43 -14.82
N ASN A 89 -10.98 -14.58 -14.03
CA ASN A 89 -11.41 -13.22 -13.76
C ASN A 89 -11.42 -12.33 -15.02
N LEU A 90 -10.55 -12.59 -16.00
CA LEU A 90 -10.56 -11.87 -17.29
C LEU A 90 -11.77 -12.23 -18.15
N LYS A 91 -12.41 -13.38 -17.93
CA LYS A 91 -13.59 -13.82 -18.69
C LYS A 91 -14.90 -13.28 -18.11
N THR A 92 -14.90 -12.82 -16.88
CA THR A 92 -16.08 -12.29 -16.17
C THR A 92 -16.13 -10.75 -16.24
N GLU A 93 -15.88 -10.18 -17.42
CA GLU A 93 -16.07 -8.74 -17.62
C GLU A 93 -17.52 -8.38 -17.31
N ASP A 94 -17.72 -7.41 -16.39
CA ASP A 94 -18.99 -6.72 -16.06
C ASP A 94 -19.93 -7.34 -15.00
N GLU A 95 -19.72 -8.49 -14.47
CA GLU A 95 -20.48 -8.86 -13.25
C GLU A 95 -19.89 -8.11 -12.04
N LYS A 96 -20.55 -7.02 -11.62
CA LYS A 96 -20.31 -6.43 -10.29
C LYS A 96 -20.39 -7.56 -9.27
N ILE A 97 -19.26 -7.91 -8.67
CA ILE A 97 -19.21 -8.89 -7.60
C ILE A 97 -20.14 -8.40 -6.49
N LYS A 98 -21.34 -8.96 -6.43
CA LYS A 98 -22.25 -8.75 -5.30
C LYS A 98 -21.73 -9.63 -4.17
N LEU A 99 -21.08 -9.01 -3.20
CA LEU A 99 -20.73 -9.73 -1.97
C LEU A 99 -22.00 -10.21 -1.30
N ASP A 100 -21.96 -11.45 -0.80
CA ASP A 100 -23.02 -12.00 0.05
C ASP A 100 -23.17 -11.10 1.29
N LYS A 101 -24.41 -10.97 1.79
CA LYS A 101 -24.72 -10.15 2.97
C LYS A 101 -23.95 -10.63 4.20
N ASP A 102 -23.78 -11.94 4.35
CA ASP A 102 -23.05 -12.51 5.48
C ASP A 102 -21.56 -12.18 5.41
N VAL A 103 -20.97 -12.20 4.21
CA VAL A 103 -19.58 -11.75 3.96
C VAL A 103 -19.43 -10.27 4.29
N VAL A 104 -20.39 -9.43 3.90
CA VAL A 104 -20.35 -7.99 4.21
C VAL A 104 -20.41 -7.74 5.72
N LEU A 105 -21.26 -8.48 6.44
CA LEU A 105 -21.37 -8.36 7.90
C LEU A 105 -20.08 -8.81 8.60
N ASP A 106 -19.47 -9.89 8.14
CA ASP A 106 -18.20 -10.36 8.68
C ASP A 106 -17.06 -9.36 8.42
N LEU A 107 -16.95 -8.83 7.19
CA LEU A 107 -15.99 -7.78 6.86
C LEU A 107 -16.17 -6.53 7.74
N GLN A 108 -17.42 -6.12 7.99
CA GLN A 108 -17.70 -4.99 8.89
C GLN A 108 -17.26 -5.26 10.33
N LYS A 109 -17.41 -6.49 10.81
CA LYS A 109 -16.94 -6.91 12.13
C LYS A 109 -15.41 -6.89 12.18
N GLN A 110 -14.74 -7.49 11.21
CA GLN A 110 -13.27 -7.49 11.10
C GLN A 110 -12.69 -6.08 11.05
N VAL A 111 -13.32 -5.15 10.29
CA VAL A 111 -12.89 -3.74 10.26
C VAL A 111 -12.95 -3.15 11.66
N LYS A 112 -14.04 -3.35 12.42
CA LYS A 112 -14.18 -2.82 13.77
C LYS A 112 -13.16 -3.42 14.75
N GLU A 113 -12.80 -4.69 14.58
CA GLU A 113 -11.83 -5.38 15.44
C GLU A 113 -10.38 -5.00 15.11
N LYS A 114 -10.07 -4.79 13.81
CA LYS A 114 -8.71 -4.48 13.34
C LYS A 114 -8.40 -2.98 13.27
N ILE A 115 -9.41 -2.11 13.37
CA ILE A 115 -9.17 -0.65 13.47
C ILE A 115 -8.39 -0.36 14.75
N SER A 116 -7.20 0.18 14.58
CA SER A 116 -6.38 0.71 15.66
C SER A 116 -6.08 2.18 15.42
N LEU A 117 -5.95 2.94 16.51
CA LEU A 117 -5.43 4.29 16.42
C LEU A 117 -3.95 4.23 16.02
N LEU A 118 -3.50 5.19 15.23
CA LEU A 118 -2.09 5.33 14.91
C LEU A 118 -1.32 5.61 16.21
N THR A 119 -0.45 4.67 16.60
CA THR A 119 0.45 4.82 17.74
C THR A 119 1.76 5.48 17.30
N ILE A 120 2.55 5.98 18.26
CA ILE A 120 3.87 6.56 17.99
C ILE A 120 4.78 5.52 17.33
N ASP A 121 4.80 4.27 17.82
CA ASP A 121 5.63 3.21 17.26
C ASP A 121 5.25 2.88 15.82
N LEU A 122 3.95 2.76 15.54
CA LEU A 122 3.47 2.52 14.18
C LEU A 122 3.79 3.69 13.24
N ALA A 123 3.71 4.93 13.73
CA ALA A 123 4.08 6.10 12.94
C ALA A 123 5.59 6.12 12.61
N LEU A 124 6.44 5.74 13.56
CA LEU A 124 7.88 5.57 13.33
C LEU A 124 8.18 4.46 12.32
N ASP A 125 7.50 3.31 12.43
CA ASP A 125 7.61 2.20 11.49
C ASP A 125 7.18 2.58 10.06
N CYS A 126 6.22 3.50 9.95
CA CYS A 126 5.80 4.09 8.67
C CYS A 126 6.76 5.15 8.13
N GLY A 127 7.81 5.49 8.88
CA GLY A 127 8.83 6.47 8.49
C GLY A 127 8.48 7.92 8.76
N PHE A 128 7.43 8.18 9.58
CA PHE A 128 7.13 9.54 10.04
C PHE A 128 8.16 10.00 11.08
N LEU A 129 8.45 11.29 11.05
CA LEU A 129 9.04 11.96 12.20
C LEU A 129 7.93 12.27 13.22
N ILE A 130 8.27 12.34 14.50
CA ILE A 130 7.28 12.57 15.57
C ILE A 130 7.48 13.96 16.17
N ALA A 131 6.36 14.67 16.32
CA ALA A 131 6.30 15.91 17.07
C ALA A 131 5.20 15.82 18.14
N ASN A 132 5.50 16.32 19.36
CA ASN A 132 4.55 16.36 20.47
C ASN A 132 4.05 17.80 20.65
N LEU A 133 2.77 18.01 20.38
CA LEU A 133 2.10 19.29 20.56
C LEU A 133 1.71 19.46 22.04
N LYS A 134 1.94 20.64 22.60
CA LYS A 134 1.50 21.00 23.96
C LYS A 134 -0.02 21.03 24.02
N THR A 135 -0.58 20.60 25.13
CA THR A 135 -2.04 20.47 25.33
C THR A 135 -2.79 21.77 25.08
N ASP A 136 -2.21 22.91 25.46
CA ASP A 136 -2.82 24.24 25.29
C ASP A 136 -3.10 24.63 23.84
N PHE A 137 -2.38 24.00 22.88
CA PHE A 137 -2.50 24.30 21.45
C PHE A 137 -3.30 23.25 20.65
N VAL A 138 -3.85 22.22 21.28
CA VAL A 138 -4.61 21.16 20.60
C VAL A 138 -5.84 21.73 19.88
N ASN A 139 -6.59 22.63 20.53
CA ASN A 139 -7.73 23.30 19.90
C ASN A 139 -7.32 24.21 18.73
N ASP A 140 -6.18 24.87 18.86
CA ASP A 140 -5.63 25.70 17.78
C ASP A 140 -5.21 24.84 16.57
N PHE A 141 -4.67 23.65 16.83
CA PHE A 141 -4.33 22.67 15.80
C PHE A 141 -5.57 22.22 15.00
N TYR A 142 -6.64 21.78 15.67
CA TYR A 142 -7.88 21.36 15.02
C TYR A 142 -8.60 22.50 14.27
N ASN A 143 -8.40 23.75 14.70
CA ASN A 143 -8.94 24.92 14.01
C ASN A 143 -8.04 25.42 12.86
N GLY A 144 -6.96 24.69 12.52
CA GLY A 144 -6.07 25.04 11.42
C GLY A 144 -5.28 26.35 11.64
N LYS A 145 -5.05 26.76 12.89
CA LYS A 145 -4.30 27.97 13.18
C LYS A 145 -2.82 27.80 12.84
N PHE A 146 -2.14 28.92 12.58
CA PHE A 146 -0.73 28.95 12.24
C PHE A 146 0.14 28.31 13.34
N LEU A 147 0.93 27.31 12.97
CA LEU A 147 1.79 26.56 13.90
C LEU A 147 3.20 27.15 13.97
N LYS A 148 3.74 27.18 15.20
CA LYS A 148 5.11 27.57 15.52
C LYS A 148 5.79 26.45 16.31
N GLU A 149 7.11 26.31 16.18
CA GLU A 149 7.86 25.25 16.87
C GLU A 149 7.74 25.34 18.41
N ASN A 150 7.61 26.54 18.97
CA ASN A 150 7.46 26.72 20.42
C ASN A 150 6.12 26.20 20.99
N MET A 151 5.16 25.87 20.13
CA MET A 151 3.89 25.22 20.50
C MET A 151 4.08 23.73 20.79
N PHE A 152 5.20 23.17 20.39
CA PHE A 152 5.52 21.77 20.60
C PHE A 152 6.45 21.61 21.81
N GLU A 153 6.30 20.49 22.54
CA GLU A 153 7.24 20.07 23.57
C GLU A 153 8.52 19.55 22.91
N LYS A 154 8.34 18.75 21.85
CA LYS A 154 9.41 18.20 21.01
C LYS A 154 9.02 18.36 19.55
N PHE A 155 9.89 18.96 18.77
CA PHE A 155 9.77 19.07 17.32
C PHE A 155 11.08 18.58 16.67
N PRO A 156 11.01 17.78 15.60
CA PRO A 156 12.22 17.25 14.96
C PRO A 156 13.07 18.37 14.36
N SER A 157 14.38 18.32 14.56
CA SER A 157 15.32 19.37 14.11
C SER A 157 15.66 19.24 12.62
N ASP A 158 15.72 18.02 12.09
CA ASP A 158 15.99 17.74 10.67
C ASP A 158 14.75 17.12 10.02
N CYS A 159 13.97 17.96 9.39
CA CYS A 159 12.69 17.59 8.75
C CYS A 159 12.63 17.95 7.28
N LYS A 160 13.77 18.01 6.59
CA LYS A 160 13.79 18.32 5.14
C LYS A 160 12.99 17.26 4.39
N ASN A 161 11.82 17.68 3.86
CA ASN A 161 10.91 16.89 3.03
C ASN A 161 10.25 15.66 3.72
N ASN A 162 10.26 15.56 5.05
CA ASN A 162 9.61 14.49 5.77
C ASN A 162 8.24 14.93 6.29
N GLU A 163 7.29 14.00 6.24
CA GLU A 163 6.00 14.12 6.92
C GLU A 163 6.21 13.88 8.42
N ILE A 164 5.60 14.72 9.23
CA ILE A 164 5.74 14.73 10.69
C ILE A 164 4.39 14.38 11.29
N ALA A 165 4.29 13.25 11.95
CA ALA A 165 3.10 12.88 12.72
C ALA A 165 3.07 13.65 14.04
N VAL A 166 1.97 14.35 14.26
CA VAL A 166 1.76 15.19 15.45
C VAL A 166 0.92 14.43 16.46
N PHE A 167 1.44 14.35 17.67
CA PHE A 167 0.78 13.74 18.81
C PHE A 167 0.60 14.78 19.95
N ASN A 168 -0.40 14.56 20.77
CA ASN A 168 -0.47 15.12 22.12
C ASN A 168 -0.55 13.95 23.08
N GLN A 169 0.50 13.75 23.87
CA GLN A 169 0.71 12.50 24.60
C GLN A 169 0.66 11.31 23.62
N ASP A 170 -0.24 10.35 23.83
CA ASP A 170 -0.40 9.17 22.95
C ASP A 170 -1.49 9.35 21.87
N LYS A 171 -2.15 10.52 21.85
CA LYS A 171 -3.22 10.78 20.88
C LYS A 171 -2.68 11.38 19.60
N PHE A 172 -2.86 10.67 18.49
CA PHE A 172 -2.58 11.20 17.16
C PHE A 172 -3.53 12.36 16.82
N LEU A 173 -2.99 13.47 16.33
CA LEU A 173 -3.75 14.66 15.96
C LEU A 173 -3.80 14.90 14.46
N GLY A 174 -2.72 14.57 13.73
CA GLY A 174 -2.63 14.82 12.30
C GLY A 174 -1.20 14.76 11.81
N VAL A 175 -0.99 15.15 10.56
CA VAL A 175 0.32 15.19 9.90
C VAL A 175 0.63 16.60 9.42
N VAL A 176 1.84 17.04 9.66
CA VAL A 176 2.38 18.32 9.17
C VAL A 176 3.67 18.11 8.39
N SER A 177 4.05 19.11 7.61
CA SER A 177 5.36 19.19 6.98
C SER A 177 6.02 20.52 7.31
N LYS A 178 7.36 20.58 7.33
CA LYS A 178 8.09 21.82 7.57
C LYS A 178 8.84 22.24 6.31
N GLN A 179 8.60 23.46 5.85
CA GLN A 179 9.28 24.10 4.74
C GLN A 179 9.96 25.37 5.23
N GLY A 180 11.27 25.31 5.45
CA GLY A 180 12.00 26.41 6.08
C GLY A 180 11.50 26.67 7.51
N LYS A 181 10.93 27.87 7.76
CA LYS A 181 10.35 28.25 9.06
C LYS A 181 8.85 28.00 9.16
N ILE A 182 8.21 27.52 8.09
CA ILE A 182 6.75 27.38 8.02
C ILE A 182 6.38 25.92 8.23
N ILE A 183 5.45 25.69 9.17
CA ILE A 183 4.83 24.39 9.40
C ILE A 183 3.48 24.38 8.69
N LYS A 184 3.27 23.43 7.77
CA LYS A 184 2.04 23.29 6.99
C LYS A 184 1.30 22.03 7.39
N TYR A 185 -0.01 22.12 7.48
CA TYR A 185 -0.87 20.94 7.63
C TYR A 185 -0.88 20.12 6.36
N CYS A 186 -0.76 18.80 6.51
CA CYS A 186 -0.94 17.81 5.44
C CYS A 186 -2.28 17.10 5.63
N TYR A 187 -2.55 16.62 6.86
CA TYR A 187 -3.79 15.93 7.25
C TYR A 187 -4.12 16.27 8.69
N VAL A 188 -5.40 16.49 8.97
CA VAL A 188 -5.96 16.76 10.32
C VAL A 188 -7.23 15.94 10.50
#